data_ba3d344e5207bd776e763f82d69d64ad
#
_entry.id   ba3d344e5207bd776e763f82d69d64ad
#
_cell.length_a   1.000
_cell.length_b   1.000
_cell.length_c   1.000
_cell.angle_alpha   90.00
_cell.angle_beta   90.00
_cell.angle_gamma   90.00
#
_symmetry.space_group_name_H-M   'P 1'
#
loop_
_entity.id
_entity.type
_entity.pdbx_description
1 polymer ?
#
loop_
_entity_poly.entity_id
_entity_poly.type
_entity_poly.pdbx_seq_one_letter_code
_entity_poly.pdbx_strand_id
1 'polypeptide(L)'
;MSGILTVMNKKIKRVKRNYKTKNSDSDVKLAVKVGYACCAAAEISGDAVISCGLPDGSRALILSDGMGKGIKAAAGSRLVVSRLRRNLKEGMPVARAIKELNRYMIDHSRERAAGEDFATVDLTIIDPRTARAKFYKMGAATSFVVRDGRVRSISQAALPVGIIPALRLTHISASLKAGDIIVMASDGITEADREDMEAGWLAEYLSDFVEKSPENQTEQGNNETLRHMSPRRMAAEIMQQALQRYGGREQDDLTVAVVVLYDEEKDFTDC
;
A
#
# COMPACT_ATOMS: atom_id res chain seq x y z
N MET A 1 65.32 -2.84 -36.42
CA MET A 1 64.61 -2.21 -37.53
C MET A 1 63.28 -1.70 -37.01
N SER A 2 63.17 -0.42 -37.15
CA SER A 2 62.16 0.47 -36.62
C SER A 2 60.84 0.34 -37.38
N GLY A 3 59.72 0.28 -36.69
CA GLY A 3 58.37 0.35 -37.23
C GLY A 3 57.53 1.24 -36.37
N ILE A 4 57.33 2.45 -36.79
CA ILE A 4 56.66 3.58 -36.16
C ILE A 4 55.15 3.34 -36.11
N LEU A 5 54.57 3.37 -34.93
CA LEU A 5 53.12 3.35 -34.72
C LEU A 5 52.58 4.78 -34.82
N THR A 6 51.84 5.05 -35.90
CA THR A 6 51.12 6.33 -36.07
C THR A 6 49.78 6.27 -35.34
N VAL A 7 49.64 7.05 -34.28
CA VAL A 7 48.40 7.24 -33.54
C VAL A 7 47.50 8.25 -34.25
N MET A 8 46.42 7.80 -34.87
CA MET A 8 45.35 8.68 -35.37
C MET A 8 44.37 9.07 -34.27
N ASN A 9 44.49 10.30 -33.80
CA ASN A 9 43.52 10.98 -32.96
C ASN A 9 42.25 11.31 -33.76
N LYS A 10 41.19 10.50 -33.61
CA LYS A 10 39.85 10.88 -34.07
C LYS A 10 39.12 11.64 -32.96
N LYS A 11 38.94 12.93 -33.15
CA LYS A 11 38.03 13.80 -32.38
C LYS A 11 36.59 13.26 -32.47
N ILE A 12 36.09 12.70 -31.38
CA ILE A 12 34.65 12.38 -31.24
C ILE A 12 33.92 13.69 -30.95
N LYS A 13 33.20 14.23 -31.92
CA LYS A 13 32.26 15.32 -31.76
C LYS A 13 31.08 14.79 -30.92
N ARG A 14 30.97 15.25 -29.68
CA ARG A 14 29.83 15.02 -28.79
C ARG A 14 28.63 15.77 -29.33
N VAL A 15 27.75 15.06 -30.06
CA VAL A 15 26.45 15.59 -30.48
C VAL A 15 25.58 15.69 -29.24
N LYS A 16 25.37 16.91 -28.73
CA LYS A 16 24.33 17.21 -27.76
C LYS A 16 22.98 17.04 -28.45
N ARG A 17 22.33 15.88 -28.32
CA ARG A 17 20.92 15.74 -28.62
C ARG A 17 20.14 16.44 -27.52
N ASN A 18 19.65 17.63 -27.79
CA ASN A 18 18.62 18.29 -27.04
C ASN A 18 17.32 17.47 -27.22
N TYR A 19 17.06 16.55 -26.34
CA TYR A 19 15.70 16.02 -26.15
C TYR A 19 14.89 17.13 -25.48
N LYS A 20 14.19 17.93 -26.27
CA LYS A 20 13.01 18.64 -25.81
C LYS A 20 11.97 17.55 -25.53
N THR A 21 11.90 17.05 -24.31
CA THR A 21 10.70 16.44 -23.77
C THR A 21 9.65 17.54 -23.76
N LYS A 22 8.69 17.43 -24.66
CA LYS A 22 7.41 18.12 -24.52
C LYS A 22 6.74 17.45 -23.31
N ASN A 23 6.94 18.01 -22.12
CA ASN A 23 6.03 17.80 -20.99
C ASN A 23 4.75 18.58 -21.34
N SER A 24 3.80 17.89 -21.94
CA SER A 24 2.39 18.25 -21.83
C SER A 24 1.85 17.54 -20.57
N ASP A 25 2.42 17.85 -19.41
CA ASP A 25 1.76 17.57 -18.14
C ASP A 25 0.72 18.68 -17.95
N SER A 26 -0.52 18.40 -18.35
CA SER A 26 -1.67 18.97 -17.68
C SER A 26 -1.48 18.59 -16.19
N ASP A 27 -1.46 19.59 -15.30
CA ASP A 27 -1.40 19.40 -13.85
C ASP A 27 -2.68 18.67 -13.39
N VAL A 28 -2.72 17.34 -13.59
CA VAL A 28 -3.81 16.50 -13.10
C VAL A 28 -3.64 16.41 -11.58
N LYS A 29 -4.41 17.20 -10.86
CA LYS A 29 -4.50 17.09 -9.43
C LYS A 29 -5.43 15.93 -9.08
N LEU A 30 -4.87 14.91 -8.44
CA LEU A 30 -5.65 13.77 -7.96
C LEU A 30 -6.22 14.06 -6.58
N ALA A 31 -7.52 13.84 -6.40
CA ALA A 31 -8.13 13.71 -5.10
C ALA A 31 -7.98 12.26 -4.59
N VAL A 32 -7.71 12.11 -3.29
CA VAL A 32 -7.47 10.80 -2.65
C VAL A 32 -8.55 10.58 -1.60
N LYS A 33 -9.45 9.63 -1.85
CA LYS A 33 -10.44 9.17 -0.87
C LYS A 33 -10.01 7.82 -0.29
N VAL A 34 -10.21 7.64 1.01
CA VAL A 34 -9.80 6.43 1.75
C VAL A 34 -10.96 5.88 2.54
N GLY A 35 -11.11 4.56 2.53
CA GLY A 35 -12.02 3.83 3.40
C GLY A 35 -11.32 2.58 3.93
N TYR A 36 -11.74 2.11 5.09
CA TYR A 36 -11.25 0.86 5.67
C TYR A 36 -12.34 0.13 6.43
N ALA A 37 -12.17 -1.18 6.54
CA ALA A 37 -12.96 -2.09 7.36
C ALA A 37 -12.00 -2.94 8.20
N CYS A 38 -12.39 -3.21 9.44
CA CYS A 38 -11.66 -4.06 10.39
C CYS A 38 -12.63 -4.98 11.08
N CYS A 39 -12.25 -6.25 11.27
CA CYS A 39 -12.95 -7.24 12.05
C CYS A 39 -11.93 -7.94 12.95
N ALA A 40 -12.19 -7.98 14.24
CA ALA A 40 -11.31 -8.63 15.20
C ALA A 40 -11.69 -10.09 15.38
N ALA A 41 -10.73 -11.00 15.33
CA ALA A 41 -10.94 -12.42 15.64
C ALA A 41 -11.16 -12.67 17.14
N ALA A 42 -10.81 -11.69 17.96
CA ALA A 42 -10.98 -11.75 19.42
C ALA A 42 -11.61 -10.43 19.93
N GLU A 43 -11.62 -10.23 21.23
CA GLU A 43 -12.15 -9.02 21.85
C GLU A 43 -11.45 -7.73 21.37
N ILE A 44 -10.15 -7.83 21.02
CA ILE A 44 -9.33 -6.72 20.55
C ILE A 44 -8.53 -7.18 19.33
N SER A 45 -8.64 -6.44 18.22
CA SER A 45 -7.85 -6.68 17.02
C SER A 45 -6.37 -6.38 17.25
N GLY A 46 -5.50 -7.28 16.78
CA GLY A 46 -4.06 -7.10 16.67
C GLY A 46 -3.66 -6.16 15.53
N ASP A 47 -4.55 -5.91 14.59
CA ASP A 47 -4.34 -5.00 13.47
C ASP A 47 -4.57 -3.54 13.86
N ALA A 48 -3.85 -2.64 13.19
CA ALA A 48 -4.09 -1.21 13.25
C ALA A 48 -3.92 -0.55 11.87
N VAL A 49 -4.85 0.34 11.52
CA VAL A 49 -4.82 1.08 10.26
C VAL A 49 -5.11 2.55 10.45
N ILE A 50 -4.45 3.42 9.70
CA ILE A 50 -4.72 4.86 9.68
C ILE A 50 -4.33 5.49 8.34
N SER A 51 -5.04 6.55 7.97
CA SER A 51 -4.65 7.47 6.90
C SER A 51 -4.42 8.87 7.46
N CYS A 52 -3.39 9.57 6.99
CA CYS A 52 -3.15 10.96 7.36
C CYS A 52 -2.50 11.77 6.23
N GLY A 53 -2.83 13.06 6.16
CA GLY A 53 -2.12 14.01 5.32
C GLY A 53 -0.75 14.35 5.90
N LEU A 54 0.23 14.60 5.05
CA LEU A 54 1.60 14.97 5.38
C LEU A 54 1.87 16.44 5.04
N PRO A 55 2.89 17.08 5.67
CA PRO A 55 3.19 18.50 5.47
C PRO A 55 3.50 18.87 4.01
N ASP A 56 4.01 17.95 3.20
CA ASP A 56 4.33 18.15 1.79
C ASP A 56 3.10 18.00 0.87
N GLY A 57 1.89 17.81 1.42
CA GLY A 57 0.65 17.60 0.67
C GLY A 57 0.41 16.16 0.24
N SER A 58 1.35 15.25 0.49
CA SER A 58 1.14 13.82 0.26
C SER A 58 0.25 13.20 1.34
N ARG A 59 -0.21 11.98 1.10
CA ARG A 59 -1.01 11.20 2.04
C ARG A 59 -0.31 9.90 2.39
N ALA A 60 -0.22 9.61 3.67
CA ALA A 60 0.23 8.32 4.17
C ALA A 60 -0.98 7.43 4.51
N LEU A 61 -0.89 6.16 4.13
CA LEU A 61 -1.76 5.08 4.60
C LEU A 61 -0.86 4.05 5.27
N ILE A 62 -1.14 3.71 6.51
CA ILE A 62 -0.32 2.84 7.36
C ILE A 62 -1.21 1.72 7.86
N LEU A 63 -0.85 0.48 7.57
CA LEU A 63 -1.43 -0.73 8.13
C LEU A 63 -0.33 -1.51 8.84
N SER A 64 -0.63 -2.04 10.00
CA SER A 64 0.29 -2.88 10.77
C SER A 64 -0.50 -4.00 11.44
N ASP A 65 0.02 -5.19 11.33
CA ASP A 65 -0.40 -6.35 12.10
C ASP A 65 0.63 -6.61 13.20
N GLY A 66 0.14 -6.79 14.41
CA GLY A 66 0.94 -7.03 15.60
C GLY A 66 1.13 -8.52 15.85
N MET A 67 2.35 -8.94 16.09
CA MET A 67 2.65 -10.34 16.32
C MET A 67 1.96 -10.92 17.56
N GLY A 68 1.33 -12.08 17.37
CA GLY A 68 0.61 -12.80 18.41
C GLY A 68 -0.88 -12.49 18.41
N LYS A 69 -1.54 -12.54 19.57
CA LYS A 69 -3.00 -12.32 19.68
C LYS A 69 -3.34 -11.36 20.80
N GLY A 70 -4.51 -10.72 20.67
CA GLY A 70 -5.11 -9.89 21.71
C GLY A 70 -4.32 -8.63 22.05
N ILE A 71 -4.29 -8.26 23.32
CA ILE A 71 -3.74 -6.97 23.80
C ILE A 71 -2.27 -6.76 23.40
N LYS A 72 -1.44 -7.81 23.39
CA LYS A 72 -0.03 -7.70 23.03
C LYS A 72 0.14 -7.33 21.54
N ALA A 73 -0.53 -8.05 20.65
CA ALA A 73 -0.54 -7.75 19.22
C ALA A 73 -1.06 -6.33 18.95
N ALA A 74 -2.19 -5.98 19.55
CA ALA A 74 -2.79 -4.65 19.46
C ALA A 74 -1.84 -3.52 19.94
N ALA A 75 -1.06 -3.75 20.99
CA ALA A 75 -0.09 -2.80 21.47
C ALA A 75 1.05 -2.57 20.46
N GLY A 76 1.55 -3.65 19.84
CA GLY A 76 2.59 -3.61 18.82
C GLY A 76 2.15 -2.83 17.56
N SER A 77 1.04 -3.21 16.96
CA SER A 77 0.52 -2.57 15.76
C SER A 77 0.16 -1.10 15.97
N ARG A 78 -0.49 -0.77 17.10
CA ARG A 78 -0.81 0.62 17.47
C ARG A 78 0.43 1.46 17.72
N LEU A 79 1.48 0.88 18.30
CA LEU A 79 2.78 1.55 18.47
C LEU A 79 3.36 1.90 17.10
N VAL A 80 3.40 0.94 16.16
CA VAL A 80 3.90 1.15 14.80
C VAL A 80 3.15 2.30 14.13
N VAL A 81 1.81 2.19 14.08
CA VAL A 81 0.96 3.18 13.41
C VAL A 81 1.09 4.57 14.03
N SER A 82 1.07 4.67 15.37
CA SER A 82 1.13 5.96 16.06
C SER A 82 2.48 6.65 15.89
N ARG A 83 3.60 5.90 15.97
CA ARG A 83 4.95 6.46 15.78
C ARG A 83 5.21 6.88 14.35
N LEU A 84 4.89 6.03 13.38
CA LEU A 84 5.04 6.40 11.96
C LEU A 84 4.20 7.63 11.64
N ARG A 85 2.92 7.65 12.04
CA ARG A 85 2.05 8.80 11.84
C ARG A 85 2.66 10.08 12.42
N ARG A 86 3.12 10.05 13.68
CA ARG A 86 3.73 11.21 14.34
C ARG A 86 4.96 11.69 13.58
N ASN A 87 5.94 10.82 13.36
CA ASN A 87 7.19 11.18 12.72
C ASN A 87 6.98 11.73 11.29
N LEU A 88 6.09 11.12 10.52
CA LEU A 88 5.76 11.58 9.17
C LEU A 88 5.03 12.92 9.17
N LYS A 89 4.12 13.16 10.12
CA LYS A 89 3.44 14.46 10.29
C LYS A 89 4.38 15.58 10.75
N GLU A 90 5.46 15.24 11.43
CA GLU A 90 6.54 16.16 11.79
C GLU A 90 7.51 16.40 10.62
N GLY A 91 7.25 15.84 9.44
CA GLY A 91 8.07 16.02 8.23
C GLY A 91 9.32 15.13 8.19
N MET A 92 9.40 14.12 9.05
CA MET A 92 10.54 13.19 9.01
C MET A 92 10.52 12.38 7.70
N PRO A 93 11.68 12.25 7.01
CA PRO A 93 11.78 11.39 5.83
C PRO A 93 11.38 9.95 6.14
N VAL A 94 10.59 9.32 5.25
CA VAL A 94 10.03 7.97 5.45
C VAL A 94 11.08 6.94 5.88
N ALA A 95 12.22 6.94 5.18
CA ALA A 95 13.30 6.00 5.49
C ALA A 95 13.86 6.17 6.93
N ARG A 96 13.92 7.41 7.40
CA ARG A 96 14.34 7.72 8.78
C ARG A 96 13.26 7.30 9.77
N ALA A 97 11.99 7.61 9.49
CA ALA A 97 10.87 7.26 10.36
C ALA A 97 10.78 5.74 10.60
N ILE A 98 10.94 4.92 9.55
CA ILE A 98 10.94 3.45 9.67
C ILE A 98 12.17 2.96 10.45
N LYS A 99 13.36 3.50 10.19
CA LYS A 99 14.58 3.10 10.91
C LYS A 99 14.52 3.46 12.40
N GLU A 100 14.00 4.63 12.74
CA GLU A 100 13.82 5.05 14.14
C GLU A 100 12.76 4.20 14.85
N LEU A 101 11.67 3.86 14.15
CA LEU A 101 10.67 2.92 14.68
C LEU A 101 11.32 1.55 14.97
N ASN A 102 12.05 0.99 14.01
CA ASN A 102 12.71 -0.31 14.17
C ASN A 102 13.67 -0.33 15.38
N ARG A 103 14.52 0.69 15.49
CA ARG A 103 15.43 0.82 16.62
C ARG A 103 14.67 0.88 17.94
N TYR A 104 13.62 1.70 18.00
CA TYR A 104 12.81 1.83 19.21
C TYR A 104 12.18 0.49 19.61
N MET A 105 11.64 -0.28 18.67
CA MET A 105 11.04 -1.59 18.98
C MET A 105 12.08 -2.56 19.52
N ILE A 106 13.28 -2.63 18.92
CA ILE A 106 14.36 -3.49 19.39
C ILE A 106 14.81 -3.11 20.81
N ASP A 107 15.00 -1.81 21.06
CA ASP A 107 15.45 -1.34 22.37
C ASP A 107 14.38 -1.63 23.43
N HIS A 108 13.11 -1.44 23.09
CA HIS A 108 12.00 -1.65 23.99
C HIS A 108 11.73 -3.13 24.33
N SER A 109 11.92 -4.02 23.35
CA SER A 109 11.85 -5.47 23.57
C SER A 109 12.92 -5.96 24.56
N ARG A 110 14.12 -5.40 24.47
CA ARG A 110 15.25 -5.74 25.39
C ARG A 110 14.99 -5.32 26.83
N GLU A 111 14.36 -4.16 27.03
CA GLU A 111 14.08 -3.63 28.37
C GLU A 111 12.98 -4.40 29.09
N ARG A 112 12.02 -4.98 28.37
CA ARG A 112 10.84 -5.62 28.97
C ARG A 112 11.02 -7.07 29.36
N ALA A 113 12.09 -7.75 28.97
CA ALA A 113 12.32 -9.19 29.20
C ALA A 113 11.13 -10.09 28.78
N ALA A 114 10.18 -9.56 28.01
CA ALA A 114 8.87 -10.13 27.75
C ALA A 114 8.73 -10.73 26.34
N GLY A 115 9.83 -11.12 25.71
CA GLY A 115 9.84 -11.70 24.37
C GLY A 115 9.89 -10.64 23.25
N GLU A 116 10.04 -11.12 22.05
CA GLU A 116 10.23 -10.29 20.85
C GLU A 116 8.95 -9.52 20.52
N ASP A 117 9.00 -8.19 20.63
CA ASP A 117 7.92 -7.30 20.18
C ASP A 117 8.23 -6.86 18.74
N PHE A 118 7.66 -7.51 17.76
CA PHE A 118 7.76 -7.13 16.36
C PHE A 118 6.37 -7.02 15.71
N ALA A 119 6.29 -6.25 14.65
CA ALA A 119 5.03 -6.04 13.93
C ALA A 119 5.31 -5.73 12.46
N THR A 120 4.32 -5.92 11.62
CA THR A 120 4.42 -5.60 10.20
C THR A 120 4.34 -4.10 9.96
N VAL A 121 4.89 -3.64 8.84
CA VAL A 121 4.68 -2.28 8.32
C VAL A 121 4.27 -2.38 6.87
N ASP A 122 3.04 -2.00 6.57
CA ASP A 122 2.57 -1.70 5.23
C ASP A 122 2.29 -0.20 5.14
N LEU A 123 3.21 0.55 4.52
CA LEU A 123 3.13 2.00 4.41
C LEU A 123 3.08 2.41 2.94
N THR A 124 1.99 3.04 2.55
CA THR A 124 1.84 3.65 1.23
C THR A 124 1.87 5.17 1.35
N ILE A 125 2.77 5.82 0.63
CA ILE A 125 2.82 7.28 0.48
C ILE A 125 2.32 7.63 -0.91
N ILE A 126 1.28 8.44 -0.99
CA ILE A 126 0.65 8.91 -2.22
C ILE A 126 0.90 10.41 -2.36
N ASP A 127 1.60 10.82 -3.39
CA ASP A 127 1.71 12.23 -3.77
C ASP A 127 0.69 12.51 -4.91
N PRO A 128 -0.41 13.20 -4.59
CA PRO A 128 -1.47 13.47 -5.56
C PRO A 128 -1.04 14.49 -6.65
N ARG A 129 -0.02 15.31 -6.39
CA ARG A 129 0.47 16.32 -7.33
C ARG A 129 1.35 15.71 -8.41
N THR A 130 2.14 14.69 -8.05
CA THR A 130 3.00 13.98 -9.00
C THR A 130 2.37 12.68 -9.50
N ALA A 131 1.16 12.37 -9.04
CA ALA A 131 0.43 11.14 -9.34
C ALA A 131 1.31 9.89 -9.13
N ARG A 132 1.99 9.81 -7.98
CA ARG A 132 2.91 8.72 -7.64
C ARG A 132 2.60 8.13 -6.28
N ALA A 133 2.74 6.79 -6.18
CA ALA A 133 2.75 6.09 -4.92
C ALA A 133 4.10 5.41 -4.67
N LYS A 134 4.48 5.33 -3.38
CA LYS A 134 5.62 4.53 -2.89
C LYS A 134 5.13 3.60 -1.80
N PHE A 135 5.41 2.32 -1.97
CA PHE A 135 5.02 1.25 -1.06
C PHE A 135 6.25 0.75 -0.31
N TYR A 136 6.19 0.77 1.01
CA TYR A 136 7.22 0.26 1.93
C TYR A 136 6.60 -0.89 2.71
N LYS A 137 7.11 -2.10 2.54
CA LYS A 137 6.57 -3.31 3.13
C LYS A 137 7.63 -4.01 3.97
N MET A 138 7.32 -4.23 5.26
CA MET A 138 8.17 -4.92 6.22
C MET A 138 7.33 -6.03 6.87
N GLY A 139 7.51 -7.27 6.40
CA GLY A 139 6.72 -8.42 6.83
C GLY A 139 5.23 -8.35 6.48
N ALA A 140 4.83 -7.40 5.66
CA ALA A 140 3.42 -7.13 5.38
C ALA A 140 2.89 -7.97 4.21
N ALA A 141 1.62 -8.32 4.27
CA ALA A 141 0.88 -9.04 3.23
C ALA A 141 0.83 -8.26 1.90
N THR A 142 0.46 -8.92 0.81
CA THR A 142 0.39 -8.32 -0.52
C THR A 142 -0.65 -7.20 -0.59
N SER A 143 -0.27 -6.05 -1.16
CA SER A 143 -1.19 -4.99 -1.54
C SER A 143 -1.42 -5.00 -3.05
N PHE A 144 -2.45 -4.31 -3.53
CA PHE A 144 -2.84 -4.33 -4.92
C PHE A 144 -3.06 -2.92 -5.47
N VAL A 145 -2.72 -2.74 -6.74
CA VAL A 145 -3.10 -1.58 -7.54
C VAL A 145 -3.98 -2.07 -8.67
N VAL A 146 -5.21 -1.59 -8.71
CA VAL A 146 -6.20 -1.94 -9.73
C VAL A 146 -6.36 -0.77 -10.69
N ARG A 147 -6.22 -1.06 -11.98
CA ARG A 147 -6.34 -0.10 -13.08
C ARG A 147 -7.00 -0.75 -14.27
N ASP A 148 -8.13 -0.20 -14.74
CA ASP A 148 -8.80 -0.64 -15.97
C ASP A 148 -8.97 -2.18 -16.03
N GLY A 149 -9.47 -2.80 -14.94
CA GLY A 149 -9.64 -4.25 -14.82
C GLY A 149 -8.36 -5.05 -14.56
N ARG A 150 -7.20 -4.41 -14.63
CA ARG A 150 -5.92 -5.09 -14.38
C ARG A 150 -5.48 -4.93 -12.95
N VAL A 151 -5.14 -6.03 -12.31
CA VAL A 151 -4.65 -6.06 -10.93
C VAL A 151 -3.14 -6.26 -10.95
N ARG A 152 -2.43 -5.36 -10.27
CA ARG A 152 -1.00 -5.46 -10.03
C ARG A 152 -0.75 -5.71 -8.56
N SER A 153 -0.15 -6.85 -8.24
CA SER A 153 0.30 -7.18 -6.89
C SER A 153 1.54 -6.37 -6.50
N ILE A 154 1.57 -5.91 -5.25
CA ILE A 154 2.66 -5.19 -4.63
C ILE A 154 3.10 -5.98 -3.40
N SER A 155 4.16 -6.75 -3.53
CA SER A 155 4.74 -7.56 -2.46
C SER A 155 6.24 -7.32 -2.36
N GLN A 156 6.79 -7.49 -1.18
CA GLN A 156 8.23 -7.38 -0.92
C GLN A 156 8.63 -8.32 0.21
N ALA A 157 9.57 -9.19 -0.06
CA ALA A 157 10.15 -10.04 0.97
C ALA A 157 11.05 -9.20 1.88
N ALA A 158 10.58 -8.94 3.10
CA ALA A 158 11.31 -8.22 4.14
C ALA A 158 10.83 -8.68 5.52
N LEU A 159 11.72 -8.66 6.50
CA LEU A 159 11.35 -8.96 7.88
C LEU A 159 10.50 -7.84 8.49
N PRO A 160 9.59 -8.16 9.42
CA PRO A 160 8.91 -7.17 10.25
C PRO A 160 9.89 -6.27 10.99
N VAL A 161 9.42 -5.09 11.42
CA VAL A 161 10.20 -4.19 12.27
C VAL A 161 10.31 -4.75 13.69
N GLY A 162 11.44 -4.51 14.35
CA GLY A 162 11.72 -5.01 15.70
C GLY A 162 12.60 -6.28 15.74
N ILE A 163 12.86 -6.95 14.62
CA ILE A 163 13.60 -8.22 14.57
C ILE A 163 15.11 -7.98 14.47
N ILE A 164 15.56 -7.21 13.49
CA ILE A 164 16.99 -6.99 13.21
C ILE A 164 17.37 -5.51 13.24
N PRO A 165 18.55 -5.15 13.79
CA PRO A 165 18.97 -3.75 13.89
C PRO A 165 19.17 -3.08 12.53
N ALA A 166 19.75 -3.80 11.56
CA ALA A 166 20.11 -3.27 10.25
C ALA A 166 19.02 -3.58 9.21
N LEU A 167 18.01 -2.71 9.10
CA LEU A 167 17.01 -2.81 8.06
C LEU A 167 17.57 -2.38 6.70
N ARG A 168 17.46 -3.26 5.70
CA ARG A 168 17.58 -2.88 4.29
C ARG A 168 16.24 -2.35 3.81
N LEU A 169 16.11 -1.04 3.75
CA LEU A 169 14.88 -0.40 3.35
C LEU A 169 14.85 -0.17 1.84
N THR A 170 13.88 -0.74 1.17
CA THR A 170 13.54 -0.51 -0.23
C THR A 170 12.08 -0.10 -0.36
N HIS A 171 11.66 0.37 -1.52
CA HIS A 171 10.27 0.66 -1.82
C HIS A 171 9.94 0.30 -3.27
N ILE A 172 8.67 0.00 -3.51
CA ILE A 172 8.11 -0.18 -4.84
C ILE A 172 7.41 1.13 -5.21
N SER A 173 7.61 1.60 -6.43
CA SER A 173 6.95 2.81 -6.93
C SER A 173 5.91 2.47 -8.00
N ALA A 174 4.81 3.23 -8.01
CA ALA A 174 3.80 3.17 -9.05
C ALA A 174 3.43 4.60 -9.48
N SER A 175 3.23 4.79 -10.78
CA SER A 175 2.53 5.97 -11.30
C SER A 175 1.04 5.72 -11.17
N LEU A 176 0.28 6.73 -10.79
CA LEU A 176 -1.15 6.67 -10.55
C LEU A 176 -1.91 7.52 -11.58
N LYS A 177 -3.20 7.26 -11.74
CA LYS A 177 -4.15 8.12 -12.48
C LYS A 177 -5.51 8.10 -11.81
N ALA A 178 -6.38 9.01 -12.18
CA ALA A 178 -7.78 8.97 -11.77
C ALA A 178 -8.43 7.64 -12.16
N GLY A 179 -9.25 7.10 -11.28
CA GLY A 179 -9.86 5.77 -11.41
C GLY A 179 -9.01 4.62 -10.90
N ASP A 180 -7.74 4.83 -10.52
CA ASP A 180 -6.94 3.79 -9.87
C ASP A 180 -7.46 3.52 -8.47
N ILE A 181 -7.39 2.25 -8.07
CA ILE A 181 -7.73 1.79 -6.73
C ILE A 181 -6.49 1.13 -6.12
N ILE A 182 -6.17 1.48 -4.88
CA ILE A 182 -5.14 0.79 -4.10
C ILE A 182 -5.84 0.03 -2.97
N VAL A 183 -5.54 -1.26 -2.83
CA VAL A 183 -6.03 -2.11 -1.75
C VAL A 183 -4.86 -2.58 -0.93
N MET A 184 -4.88 -2.29 0.37
CA MET A 184 -3.94 -2.80 1.37
C MET A 184 -4.74 -3.70 2.33
N ALA A 185 -4.19 -4.84 2.67
CA ALA A 185 -4.86 -5.84 3.49
C ALA A 185 -3.89 -6.50 4.47
N SER A 186 -4.38 -6.94 5.65
CA SER A 186 -3.64 -7.84 6.53
C SER A 186 -3.66 -9.27 5.96
N ASP A 187 -2.81 -10.12 6.52
CA ASP A 187 -2.74 -11.54 6.12
C ASP A 187 -4.06 -12.28 6.38
N GLY A 188 -4.79 -11.98 7.44
CA GLY A 188 -6.11 -12.51 7.67
C GLY A 188 -7.08 -12.30 6.49
N ILE A 189 -6.96 -11.20 5.75
CA ILE A 189 -7.70 -11.01 4.49
C ILE A 189 -7.08 -11.82 3.35
N THR A 190 -5.77 -11.71 3.14
CA THR A 190 -5.12 -12.32 1.96
C THR A 190 -5.08 -13.84 2.03
N GLU A 191 -5.09 -14.42 3.24
CA GLU A 191 -5.05 -15.86 3.51
C GLU A 191 -6.45 -16.46 3.80
N ALA A 192 -7.53 -15.71 3.52
CA ALA A 192 -8.89 -16.20 3.73
C ALA A 192 -9.24 -17.43 2.88
N ASP A 193 -8.55 -17.64 1.78
CA ASP A 193 -8.57 -18.88 1.00
C ASP A 193 -7.32 -19.70 1.31
N ARG A 194 -7.48 -20.75 2.09
CA ARG A 194 -6.38 -21.60 2.54
C ARG A 194 -5.74 -22.46 1.45
N GLU A 195 -6.43 -22.66 0.34
CA GLU A 195 -5.91 -23.39 -0.81
C GLU A 195 -5.02 -22.52 -1.69
N ASP A 196 -5.13 -21.19 -1.54
CA ASP A 196 -4.37 -20.19 -2.30
C ASP A 196 -3.53 -19.27 -1.38
N MET A 197 -2.34 -19.75 -1.05
CA MET A 197 -1.38 -19.07 -0.15
C MET A 197 -0.82 -17.74 -0.69
N GLU A 198 -1.11 -17.37 -1.94
CA GLU A 198 -0.51 -16.19 -2.60
C GLU A 198 -1.46 -14.99 -2.74
N ALA A 199 -2.57 -14.96 -2.00
CA ALA A 199 -3.61 -13.92 -2.12
C ALA A 199 -4.27 -13.86 -3.53
N GLY A 200 -4.23 -14.96 -4.27
CA GLY A 200 -4.79 -15.07 -5.61
C GLY A 200 -6.29 -14.78 -5.62
N TRP A 201 -7.04 -15.31 -4.63
CA TRP A 201 -8.46 -15.06 -4.52
C TRP A 201 -8.80 -13.56 -4.51
N LEU A 202 -8.00 -12.73 -3.80
CA LEU A 202 -8.26 -11.30 -3.74
C LEU A 202 -7.92 -10.61 -5.05
N ALA A 203 -6.84 -11.04 -5.72
CA ALA A 203 -6.49 -10.54 -7.05
C ALA A 203 -7.56 -10.87 -8.08
N GLU A 204 -8.05 -12.11 -8.10
CA GLU A 204 -9.15 -12.54 -8.97
C GLU A 204 -10.43 -11.77 -8.67
N TYR A 205 -10.82 -11.69 -7.39
CA TYR A 205 -11.98 -10.93 -6.98
C TYR A 205 -11.91 -9.46 -7.43
N LEU A 206 -10.76 -8.83 -7.26
CA LEU A 206 -10.55 -7.44 -7.69
C LEU A 206 -10.58 -7.29 -9.22
N SER A 207 -10.11 -8.27 -9.97
CA SER A 207 -10.18 -8.28 -11.43
C SER A 207 -11.62 -8.41 -11.91
N ASP A 208 -12.34 -9.42 -11.42
CA ASP A 208 -13.74 -9.69 -11.77
C ASP A 208 -14.67 -8.52 -11.43
N PHE A 209 -14.39 -7.85 -10.33
CA PHE A 209 -15.21 -6.74 -9.86
C PHE A 209 -15.15 -5.53 -10.81
N VAL A 210 -14.06 -5.38 -11.55
CA VAL A 210 -13.90 -4.27 -12.53
C VAL A 210 -14.43 -4.66 -13.91
N GLU A 211 -14.36 -5.94 -14.31
CA GLU A 211 -14.84 -6.40 -15.61
C GLU A 211 -16.38 -6.42 -15.73
N LYS A 212 -17.10 -6.54 -14.60
CA LYS A 212 -18.58 -6.48 -14.56
C LYS A 212 -19.12 -5.07 -14.69
N SER A 213 -18.52 -4.23 -15.56
CA SER A 213 -19.04 -2.91 -15.91
C SER A 213 -20.31 -3.02 -16.77
N PRO A 214 -21.36 -2.19 -16.52
CA PRO A 214 -22.69 -2.35 -17.11
C PRO A 214 -22.82 -1.95 -18.58
N GLU A 215 -21.76 -1.76 -19.34
CA GLU A 215 -21.88 -1.51 -20.78
C GLU A 215 -22.41 -2.73 -21.59
N ASN A 216 -22.49 -3.92 -20.98
CA ASN A 216 -22.91 -5.17 -21.64
C ASN A 216 -24.08 -5.91 -20.99
N GLN A 217 -24.78 -5.37 -19.98
CA GLN A 217 -25.93 -6.05 -19.38
C GLN A 217 -27.16 -5.13 -19.27
N THR A 218 -28.11 -5.38 -20.14
CA THR A 218 -29.49 -4.96 -20.04
C THR A 218 -30.15 -5.58 -18.81
N GLU A 219 -30.77 -4.68 -18.01
CA GLU A 219 -31.88 -4.88 -17.09
C GLU A 219 -31.75 -5.82 -15.88
N GLN A 220 -31.97 -5.22 -14.73
CA GLN A 220 -32.36 -5.80 -13.42
C GLN A 220 -31.25 -6.47 -12.59
N GLY A 221 -30.51 -5.64 -11.85
CA GLY A 221 -29.71 -6.07 -10.72
C GLY A 221 -28.84 -4.92 -10.23
N ASN A 222 -28.91 -4.61 -8.93
CA ASN A 222 -28.12 -3.58 -8.25
C ASN A 222 -26.60 -3.90 -8.25
N ASN A 223 -25.99 -4.04 -9.40
CA ASN A 223 -24.54 -4.20 -9.54
C ASN A 223 -23.88 -2.83 -9.75
N GLU A 224 -23.78 -2.06 -8.67
CA GLU A 224 -22.90 -0.89 -8.63
C GLU A 224 -21.44 -1.37 -8.83
N THR A 225 -20.82 -0.98 -9.92
CA THR A 225 -19.40 -1.24 -10.19
C THR A 225 -18.52 -0.57 -9.13
N LEU A 226 -17.34 -1.14 -8.84
CA LEU A 226 -16.34 -0.57 -7.92
C LEU A 226 -16.08 0.93 -8.19
N ARG A 227 -16.16 1.37 -9.43
CA ARG A 227 -15.92 2.77 -9.82
C ARG A 227 -16.91 3.75 -9.21
N HIS A 228 -18.15 3.30 -8.89
CA HIS A 228 -19.19 4.11 -8.27
C HIS A 228 -19.34 3.87 -6.77
N MET A 229 -18.64 2.89 -6.22
CA MET A 229 -18.65 2.62 -4.80
C MET A 229 -17.71 3.56 -4.02
N SER A 230 -18.15 3.97 -2.84
CA SER A 230 -17.23 4.64 -1.91
C SER A 230 -16.12 3.69 -1.45
N PRO A 231 -14.90 4.19 -1.17
CA PRO A 231 -13.81 3.34 -0.65
C PRO A 231 -14.18 2.54 0.60
N ARG A 232 -15.05 3.10 1.45
CA ARG A 232 -15.55 2.41 2.65
C ARG A 232 -16.44 1.22 2.30
N ARG A 233 -17.30 1.36 1.30
CA ARG A 233 -18.16 0.27 0.85
C ARG A 233 -17.35 -0.83 0.19
N MET A 234 -16.36 -0.46 -0.64
CA MET A 234 -15.42 -1.44 -1.21
C MET A 234 -14.68 -2.23 -0.12
N ALA A 235 -14.19 -1.54 0.91
CA ALA A 235 -13.51 -2.21 2.02
C ALA A 235 -14.46 -3.17 2.74
N ALA A 236 -15.72 -2.80 2.96
CA ALA A 236 -16.73 -3.66 3.58
C ALA A 236 -17.06 -4.89 2.72
N GLU A 237 -17.16 -4.74 1.40
CA GLU A 237 -17.40 -5.85 0.48
C GLU A 237 -16.23 -6.85 0.46
N ILE A 238 -14.99 -6.37 0.39
CA ILE A 238 -13.79 -7.23 0.47
C ILE A 238 -13.78 -7.99 1.80
N MET A 239 -14.06 -7.31 2.91
CA MET A 239 -14.19 -7.92 4.24
C MET A 239 -15.23 -9.03 4.25
N GLN A 240 -16.42 -8.78 3.69
CA GLN A 240 -17.48 -9.76 3.61
C GLN A 240 -17.08 -10.99 2.79
N GLN A 241 -16.37 -10.79 1.68
CA GLN A 241 -15.85 -11.88 0.85
C GLN A 241 -14.82 -12.73 1.60
N ALA A 242 -13.93 -12.11 2.39
CA ALA A 242 -13.01 -12.85 3.25
C ALA A 242 -13.73 -13.66 4.31
N LEU A 243 -14.72 -13.07 5.03
CA LEU A 243 -15.52 -13.76 6.02
C LEU A 243 -16.29 -14.95 5.45
N GLN A 244 -16.81 -14.84 4.23
CA GLN A 244 -17.50 -15.96 3.56
C GLN A 244 -16.55 -17.13 3.31
N ARG A 245 -15.29 -16.88 2.93
CA ARG A 245 -14.27 -17.91 2.73
C ARG A 245 -13.87 -18.61 4.02
N TYR A 246 -13.92 -17.90 5.14
CA TYR A 246 -13.77 -18.49 6.48
C TYR A 246 -15.02 -19.21 6.98
N GLY A 247 -16.09 -19.33 6.17
CA GLY A 247 -17.35 -19.95 6.58
C GLY A 247 -18.12 -19.11 7.62
N GLY A 248 -17.94 -17.80 7.62
CA GLY A 248 -18.61 -16.84 8.49
C GLY A 248 -18.00 -16.72 9.90
N ARG A 249 -16.83 -17.28 10.12
CA ARG A 249 -16.09 -17.14 11.39
C ARG A 249 -14.65 -16.75 11.11
N GLU A 250 -14.27 -15.56 11.56
CA GLU A 250 -12.89 -15.08 11.50
C GLU A 250 -11.94 -16.02 12.26
N GLN A 251 -10.80 -16.33 11.66
CA GLN A 251 -9.74 -17.13 12.28
C GLN A 251 -8.54 -16.27 12.64
N ASP A 252 -8.47 -15.09 12.06
CA ASP A 252 -7.48 -14.07 12.32
C ASP A 252 -8.10 -12.68 12.27
N ASP A 253 -7.36 -11.66 12.70
CA ASP A 253 -7.76 -10.27 12.57
C ASP A 253 -7.80 -9.86 11.10
N LEU A 254 -8.91 -9.28 10.68
CA LEU A 254 -9.13 -8.91 9.29
C LEU A 254 -9.12 -7.39 9.16
N THR A 255 -8.19 -6.87 8.38
CA THR A 255 -8.14 -5.44 8.09
C THR A 255 -7.88 -5.18 6.61
N VAL A 256 -8.71 -4.34 6.02
CA VAL A 256 -8.55 -3.89 4.65
C VAL A 256 -8.74 -2.39 4.55
N ALA A 257 -7.85 -1.74 3.79
CA ALA A 257 -7.91 -0.33 3.47
C ALA A 257 -7.93 -0.15 1.95
N VAL A 258 -8.84 0.69 1.49
CA VAL A 258 -9.04 1.00 0.07
C VAL A 258 -8.81 2.47 -0.16
N VAL A 259 -8.02 2.80 -1.16
CA VAL A 259 -7.82 4.15 -1.68
C VAL A 259 -8.40 4.22 -3.08
N VAL A 260 -9.16 5.24 -3.36
CA VAL A 260 -9.63 5.56 -4.71
C VAL A 260 -9.10 6.93 -5.10
N LEU A 261 -8.59 7.01 -6.32
CA LEU A 261 -8.04 8.23 -6.89
C LEU A 261 -9.05 8.83 -7.88
N TYR A 262 -9.35 10.09 -7.68
CA TYR A 262 -10.30 10.86 -8.48
C TYR A 262 -9.59 12.01 -9.20
N ASP A 263 -10.18 12.48 -10.29
CA ASP A 263 -9.79 13.75 -10.92
C ASP A 263 -10.41 14.89 -10.11
N GLU A 264 -9.59 15.75 -9.48
CA GLU A 264 -10.08 16.83 -8.62
C GLU A 264 -10.99 17.82 -9.38
N GLU A 265 -10.77 17.98 -10.70
CA GLU A 265 -11.54 18.94 -11.50
C GLU A 265 -12.87 18.37 -12.02
N LYS A 266 -12.95 17.04 -12.24
CA LYS A 266 -14.12 16.42 -12.88
C LYS A 266 -15.13 15.88 -11.87
N ASP A 267 -14.64 15.36 -10.73
CA ASP A 267 -15.51 14.61 -9.80
C ASP A 267 -16.11 15.47 -8.68
N PHE A 268 -15.86 16.79 -8.66
CA PHE A 268 -16.46 17.73 -7.70
C PHE A 268 -17.61 18.56 -8.28
N THR A 269 -17.97 18.36 -9.54
CA THR A 269 -19.08 19.11 -10.18
C THR A 269 -20.45 18.45 -10.00
N ASP A 270 -20.53 17.24 -9.43
CA ASP A 270 -21.77 16.47 -9.23
C ASP A 270 -22.18 16.31 -7.76
N CYS A 271 -21.90 17.31 -6.90
CA CYS A 271 -22.42 17.38 -5.53
C CYS A 271 -23.34 18.57 -5.34
#